data_228dc503da5107bc296038547ee333c6
#
_entry.id   228dc503da5107bc296038547ee333c6
#
_cell.length_a   1.000
_cell.length_b   1.000
_cell.length_c   1.000
_cell.angle_alpha   90.00
_cell.angle_beta   90.00
_cell.angle_gamma   90.00
#
_symmetry.space_group_name_H-M   'P 1'
#
loop_
_entity.id
_entity.type
_entity.pdbx_description
1 polymer ?
#
loop_
_entity_poly.entity_id
_entity_poly.type
_entity_poly.pdbx_seq_one_letter_code
_entity_poly.pdbx_strand_id
1 'polypeptide(L)'
;WLKTDPADIICMQETKALKEDVDHTKFNELGYYDYWFSAQKKGYSGVAVFTKIKPDHIEYGTQHKVSDDEGRVLQLDFGDIRIVNAYFPSGTSGEERQQFKYEWLDEFFTYLNQLRLQYPKLILCGDYNIAHKEIDIHDPKGNKKSSGFLPEERAWLDNFFNRQWVDTFRFFHQEPHCYSWWGQRFPSVSLNNKGWRIDYINVTEAL
;
A
#
# COMPACT_ATOMS: atom_id res chain seq x y z
N TRP A 1 -20.35 -1.04 6.61
CA TRP A 1 -19.13 -1.10 7.42
C TRP A 1 -18.84 0.25 8.07
N LEU A 2 -18.58 1.34 7.36
CA LEU A 2 -18.22 2.66 7.93
C LEU A 2 -19.19 3.21 9.00
N LYS A 3 -20.45 2.80 8.97
CA LYS A 3 -21.45 3.19 9.99
C LYS A 3 -21.33 2.38 11.27
N THR A 4 -20.78 1.18 11.21
CA THR A 4 -20.70 0.24 12.33
C THR A 4 -19.31 0.15 12.94
N ASP A 5 -18.28 0.41 12.16
CA ASP A 5 -16.87 0.36 12.57
C ASP A 5 -16.11 1.51 11.87
N PRO A 6 -16.29 2.75 12.34
CA PRO A 6 -15.77 3.93 11.67
C PRO A 6 -14.29 4.12 11.99
N ALA A 7 -13.40 3.78 11.05
CA ALA A 7 -11.98 4.16 11.13
C ALA A 7 -11.82 5.69 11.06
N ASP A 8 -10.83 6.24 11.73
CA ASP A 8 -10.53 7.68 11.65
C ASP A 8 -9.85 8.04 10.33
N ILE A 9 -8.99 7.15 9.81
CA ILE A 9 -8.26 7.32 8.55
C ILE A 9 -8.36 6.03 7.75
N ILE A 10 -8.69 6.16 6.46
CA ILE A 10 -8.84 5.06 5.51
C ILE A 10 -7.96 5.33 4.31
N CYS A 11 -7.00 4.45 4.06
CA CYS A 11 -6.11 4.51 2.92
C CYS A 11 -6.59 3.52 1.85
N MET A 12 -6.85 4.01 0.66
CA MET A 12 -7.31 3.21 -0.48
C MET A 12 -6.27 3.21 -1.58
N GLN A 13 -6.08 2.05 -2.19
CA GLN A 13 -5.19 1.86 -3.32
C GLN A 13 -5.99 1.32 -4.51
N GLU A 14 -5.40 1.45 -5.70
CA GLU A 14 -6.02 1.01 -6.95
C GLU A 14 -7.43 1.57 -7.16
N THR A 15 -7.61 2.86 -6.87
CA THR A 15 -8.93 3.51 -6.94
C THR A 15 -9.52 3.50 -8.34
N LYS A 16 -8.68 3.54 -9.38
CA LYS A 16 -9.09 3.53 -10.80
C LYS A 16 -10.14 4.58 -11.16
N ALA A 17 -10.26 5.61 -10.34
CA ALA A 17 -11.27 6.67 -10.46
C ALA A 17 -10.62 8.05 -10.40
N LEU A 18 -11.26 9.01 -11.03
CA LEU A 18 -10.99 10.42 -10.80
C LEU A 18 -11.86 10.90 -9.63
N LYS A 19 -11.40 11.91 -8.92
CA LYS A 19 -12.16 12.48 -7.81
C LYS A 19 -13.56 12.92 -8.25
N GLU A 20 -13.68 13.56 -9.39
CA GLU A 20 -14.93 14.07 -9.96
C GLU A 20 -15.92 12.97 -10.39
N ASP A 21 -15.44 11.73 -10.56
CA ASP A 21 -16.29 10.59 -10.96
C ASP A 21 -16.94 9.89 -9.75
N VAL A 22 -16.65 10.33 -8.52
CA VAL A 22 -17.09 9.68 -7.27
C VAL A 22 -18.11 10.57 -6.53
N ASP A 23 -19.18 9.96 -6.03
CA ASP A 23 -20.13 10.65 -5.14
C ASP A 23 -19.53 10.79 -3.74
N HIS A 24 -19.02 11.98 -3.43
CA HIS A 24 -18.40 12.30 -2.15
C HIS A 24 -19.41 12.56 -1.03
N THR A 25 -20.68 12.80 -1.37
CA THR A 25 -21.72 13.21 -0.40
C THR A 25 -21.82 12.23 0.75
N LYS A 26 -21.80 10.93 0.45
CA LYS A 26 -21.92 9.87 1.47
C LYS A 26 -20.74 9.82 2.45
N PHE A 27 -19.55 10.15 2.00
CA PHE A 27 -18.36 10.21 2.87
C PHE A 27 -18.39 11.48 3.72
N ASN A 28 -18.76 12.61 3.12
CA ASN A 28 -18.90 13.89 3.82
C ASN A 28 -19.97 13.82 4.91
N GLU A 29 -21.12 13.17 4.65
CA GLU A 29 -22.18 12.93 5.64
C GLU A 29 -21.71 12.10 6.84
N LEU A 30 -20.69 11.24 6.64
CA LEU A 30 -20.04 10.45 7.69
C LEU A 30 -18.89 11.20 8.37
N GLY A 31 -18.65 12.46 8.00
CA GLY A 31 -17.63 13.32 8.59
C GLY A 31 -16.22 13.13 8.02
N TYR A 32 -16.09 12.51 6.85
CA TYR A 32 -14.78 12.34 6.21
C TYR A 32 -14.47 13.47 5.23
N TYR A 33 -13.24 14.00 5.33
CA TYR A 33 -12.54 14.68 4.24
C TYR A 33 -11.95 13.64 3.31
N ASP A 34 -11.83 13.94 2.02
CA ASP A 34 -11.28 13.03 1.04
C ASP A 34 -10.19 13.69 0.18
N TYR A 35 -9.11 12.96 -0.01
CA TYR A 35 -7.94 13.38 -0.78
C TYR A 35 -7.60 12.28 -1.79
N TRP A 36 -7.45 12.69 -3.06
CA TRP A 36 -7.28 11.77 -4.19
C TRP A 36 -6.03 12.10 -4.97
N PHE A 37 -5.25 11.10 -5.29
CA PHE A 37 -4.15 11.21 -6.24
C PHE A 37 -4.37 10.17 -7.33
N SER A 38 -5.04 10.58 -8.39
CA SER A 38 -5.41 9.70 -9.51
C SER A 38 -4.29 9.64 -10.54
N ALA A 39 -4.18 8.50 -11.23
CA ALA A 39 -3.27 8.39 -12.36
C ALA A 39 -3.74 9.28 -13.53
N GLN A 40 -2.81 9.74 -14.36
CA GLN A 40 -3.12 10.45 -15.60
C GLN A 40 -3.92 9.56 -16.58
N LYS A 41 -3.62 8.26 -16.59
CA LYS A 41 -4.37 7.27 -17.37
C LYS A 41 -5.67 6.92 -16.67
N LYS A 42 -6.81 7.22 -17.30
CA LYS A 42 -8.15 6.86 -16.78
C LYS A 42 -8.30 5.36 -16.50
N GLY A 43 -8.97 5.03 -15.39
CA GLY A 43 -9.26 3.65 -15.01
C GLY A 43 -8.03 2.83 -14.60
N TYR A 44 -6.96 3.49 -14.21
CA TYR A 44 -5.69 2.86 -13.86
C TYR A 44 -5.15 3.39 -12.53
N SER A 45 -4.53 2.52 -11.71
CA SER A 45 -3.82 2.90 -10.48
C SER A 45 -4.62 3.87 -9.58
N GLY A 46 -3.94 4.84 -8.96
CA GLY A 46 -4.52 5.86 -8.11
C GLY A 46 -4.64 5.45 -6.65
N VAL A 47 -4.48 6.42 -5.76
CA VAL A 47 -4.67 6.26 -4.32
C VAL A 47 -5.60 7.34 -3.78
N ALA A 48 -6.28 7.04 -2.67
CA ALA A 48 -7.09 8.03 -1.96
C ALA A 48 -6.99 7.84 -0.45
N VAL A 49 -7.18 8.92 0.30
CA VAL A 49 -7.29 8.89 1.76
C VAL A 49 -8.57 9.57 2.18
N PHE A 50 -9.36 8.89 3.01
CA PHE A 50 -10.52 9.45 3.69
C PHE A 50 -10.16 9.61 5.16
N THR A 51 -10.40 10.77 5.74
CA THR A 51 -10.03 11.05 7.12
C THR A 51 -11.07 11.93 7.81
N LYS A 52 -11.38 11.65 9.09
CA LYS A 52 -12.20 12.50 9.94
C LYS A 52 -11.42 13.68 10.50
N ILE A 53 -10.11 13.57 10.53
CA ILE A 53 -9.19 14.58 11.04
C ILE A 53 -8.63 15.34 9.85
N LYS A 54 -8.76 16.68 9.85
CA LYS A 54 -8.18 17.48 8.79
C LYS A 54 -6.65 17.44 8.91
N PRO A 55 -5.91 17.03 7.86
CA PRO A 55 -4.46 17.01 7.89
C PRO A 55 -3.88 18.43 7.91
N ASP A 56 -2.73 18.59 8.54
CA ASP A 56 -1.99 19.87 8.57
C ASP A 56 -1.33 20.17 7.24
N HIS A 57 -0.88 19.11 6.53
CA HIS A 57 -0.24 19.21 5.23
C HIS A 57 -0.58 17.97 4.38
N ILE A 58 -0.56 18.14 3.06
CA ILE A 58 -0.80 17.10 2.08
C ILE A 58 0.27 17.19 1.01
N GLU A 59 0.90 16.06 0.69
CA GLU A 59 1.86 15.96 -0.38
C GLU A 59 1.45 14.87 -1.38
N TYR A 60 1.41 15.23 -2.65
CA TYR A 60 1.01 14.36 -3.76
C TYR A 60 2.26 13.85 -4.48
N GLY A 61 2.46 12.54 -4.45
CA GLY A 61 3.59 11.89 -5.10
C GLY A 61 4.88 11.91 -4.28
N THR A 62 5.97 11.62 -4.99
CA THR A 62 7.33 11.54 -4.46
C THR A 62 8.32 12.42 -5.22
N GLN A 63 7.81 13.24 -6.17
CA GLN A 63 8.57 14.00 -7.16
C GLN A 63 9.27 13.11 -8.22
N HIS A 64 8.96 11.81 -8.23
CA HIS A 64 9.40 10.89 -9.27
C HIS A 64 8.32 10.79 -10.36
N LYS A 65 8.59 11.37 -11.53
CA LYS A 65 7.57 11.59 -12.57
C LYS A 65 6.73 10.35 -12.91
N VAL A 66 7.36 9.21 -13.12
CA VAL A 66 6.62 8.00 -13.56
C VAL A 66 5.72 7.48 -12.45
N SER A 67 6.18 7.50 -11.19
CA SER A 67 5.38 7.15 -10.03
C SER A 67 4.19 8.10 -9.88
N ASP A 68 4.43 9.39 -10.06
CA ASP A 68 3.44 10.44 -9.87
C ASP A 68 2.41 10.46 -11.01
N ASP A 69 2.83 10.19 -12.25
CA ASP A 69 1.93 10.00 -13.40
C ASP A 69 0.95 8.82 -13.20
N GLU A 70 1.34 7.83 -12.41
CA GLU A 70 0.50 6.68 -12.04
C GLU A 70 -0.27 6.88 -10.71
N GLY A 71 -0.12 8.04 -10.03
CA GLY A 71 -0.86 8.37 -8.81
C GLY A 71 -0.65 7.36 -7.68
N ARG A 72 0.63 7.02 -7.37
CA ARG A 72 0.94 5.87 -6.51
C ARG A 72 1.15 6.21 -5.04
N VAL A 73 1.48 7.46 -4.71
CA VAL A 73 1.83 7.84 -3.34
C VAL A 73 1.11 9.11 -2.93
N LEU A 74 0.40 9.08 -1.80
CA LEU A 74 -0.26 10.24 -1.20
C LEU A 74 0.12 10.33 0.27
N GLN A 75 0.53 11.50 0.74
CA GLN A 75 1.05 11.70 2.08
C GLN A 75 0.26 12.76 2.82
N LEU A 76 -0.03 12.51 4.09
CA LEU A 76 -0.79 13.41 4.96
C LEU A 76 -0.10 13.53 6.31
N ASP A 77 0.01 14.78 6.81
CA ASP A 77 0.57 15.08 8.12
C ASP A 77 -0.53 15.34 9.15
N PHE A 78 -0.35 14.75 10.32
CA PHE A 78 -1.19 14.92 11.49
C PHE A 78 -0.30 15.16 12.71
N GLY A 79 -0.03 16.42 13.03
CA GLY A 79 0.95 16.80 14.03
C GLY A 79 2.37 16.35 13.64
N ASP A 80 2.97 15.50 14.46
CA ASP A 80 4.31 14.96 14.22
C ASP A 80 4.32 13.57 13.52
N ILE A 81 3.15 13.08 13.11
CA ILE A 81 2.99 11.81 12.38
C ILE A 81 2.70 12.09 10.91
N ARG A 82 3.46 11.46 10.02
CA ARG A 82 3.14 11.43 8.58
C ARG A 82 2.65 10.05 8.18
N ILE A 83 1.48 10.02 7.53
CA ILE A 83 0.93 8.84 6.88
C ILE A 83 1.30 8.88 5.40
N VAL A 84 1.88 7.78 4.92
CA VAL A 84 2.22 7.55 3.52
C VAL A 84 1.33 6.42 3.01
N ASN A 85 0.38 6.75 2.15
CA ASN A 85 -0.46 5.77 1.46
C ASN A 85 0.18 5.45 0.11
N ALA A 86 0.56 4.19 -0.12
CA ALA A 86 1.31 3.79 -1.31
C ALA A 86 0.70 2.57 -2.00
N TYR A 87 0.61 2.64 -3.34
CA TYR A 87 0.24 1.53 -4.21
C TYR A 87 1.44 1.08 -5.03
N PHE A 88 2.07 -0.01 -4.62
CA PHE A 88 3.26 -0.53 -5.28
C PHE A 88 2.90 -1.14 -6.64
N PRO A 89 3.76 -1.02 -7.66
CA PRO A 89 3.50 -1.63 -8.95
C PRO A 89 3.33 -3.15 -8.88
N SER A 90 2.39 -3.69 -9.64
CA SER A 90 2.31 -5.12 -9.91
C SER A 90 3.19 -5.48 -11.11
N GLY A 91 3.94 -6.58 -11.02
CA GLY A 91 4.75 -7.12 -12.11
C GLY A 91 4.03 -8.21 -12.93
N THR A 92 2.75 -8.49 -12.64
CA THR A 92 2.03 -9.63 -13.25
C THR A 92 1.72 -9.46 -14.74
N SER A 93 1.85 -8.25 -15.28
CA SER A 93 1.54 -7.94 -16.68
C SER A 93 2.72 -8.12 -17.66
N GLY A 94 3.75 -8.84 -17.24
CA GLY A 94 4.90 -9.17 -18.08
C GLY A 94 6.22 -8.59 -17.59
N GLU A 95 7.28 -8.94 -18.31
CA GLU A 95 8.67 -8.69 -17.90
C GLU A 95 9.00 -7.19 -17.78
N GLU A 96 8.45 -6.38 -18.68
CA GLU A 96 8.58 -4.91 -18.66
C GLU A 96 8.00 -4.30 -17.36
N ARG A 97 6.82 -4.78 -16.93
CA ARG A 97 6.21 -4.32 -15.68
C ARG A 97 6.94 -4.84 -14.45
N GLN A 98 7.52 -6.03 -14.52
CA GLN A 98 8.34 -6.55 -13.43
C GLN A 98 9.63 -5.74 -13.28
N GLN A 99 10.28 -5.39 -14.41
CA GLN A 99 11.47 -4.53 -14.39
C GLN A 99 11.14 -3.13 -13.84
N PHE A 100 10.05 -2.53 -14.30
CA PHE A 100 9.56 -1.26 -13.76
C PHE A 100 9.32 -1.34 -12.24
N LYS A 101 8.76 -2.45 -11.75
CA LYS A 101 8.54 -2.66 -10.32
C LYS A 101 9.86 -2.64 -9.54
N TYR A 102 10.90 -3.30 -10.02
CA TYR A 102 12.22 -3.30 -9.37
C TYR A 102 12.81 -1.89 -9.31
N GLU A 103 12.78 -1.15 -10.40
CA GLU A 103 13.27 0.24 -10.45
C GLU A 103 12.49 1.13 -9.47
N TRP A 104 11.16 1.00 -9.47
CA TRP A 104 10.29 1.74 -8.56
C TRP A 104 10.58 1.40 -7.08
N LEU A 105 10.81 0.13 -6.76
CA LEU A 105 11.12 -0.32 -5.40
C LEU A 105 12.44 0.31 -4.90
N ASP A 106 13.49 0.36 -5.72
CA ASP A 106 14.78 0.93 -5.36
C ASP A 106 14.70 2.45 -5.15
N GLU A 107 13.98 3.14 -6.02
CA GLU A 107 13.74 4.58 -5.91
C GLU A 107 12.90 4.92 -4.69
N PHE A 108 11.81 4.18 -4.46
CA PHE A 108 10.93 4.38 -3.31
C PHE A 108 11.65 4.08 -1.99
N PHE A 109 12.51 3.06 -1.97
CA PHE A 109 13.36 2.78 -0.81
C PHE A 109 14.28 3.96 -0.48
N THR A 110 14.92 4.52 -1.49
CA THR A 110 15.77 5.71 -1.34
C THR A 110 14.98 6.90 -0.82
N TYR A 111 13.80 7.13 -1.39
CA TYR A 111 12.87 8.18 -0.98
C TYR A 111 12.46 8.02 0.49
N LEU A 112 12.03 6.83 0.91
CA LEU A 112 11.61 6.57 2.28
C LEU A 112 12.74 6.75 3.30
N ASN A 113 13.98 6.40 2.95
CA ASN A 113 15.14 6.62 3.81
C ASN A 113 15.43 8.12 4.00
N GLN A 114 15.26 8.94 2.97
CA GLN A 114 15.39 10.40 3.08
C GLN A 114 14.22 11.01 3.86
N LEU A 115 12.99 10.57 3.58
CA LEU A 115 11.78 11.04 4.24
C LEU A 115 11.86 10.81 5.76
N ARG A 116 12.35 9.66 6.19
CA ARG A 116 12.48 9.30 7.60
C ARG A 116 13.46 10.20 8.37
N LEU A 117 14.43 10.79 7.71
CA LEU A 117 15.34 11.75 8.34
C LEU A 117 14.64 13.07 8.68
N GLN A 118 13.60 13.41 7.92
CA GLN A 118 12.81 14.62 8.11
C GLN A 118 11.59 14.38 9.01
N TYR A 119 10.98 13.19 8.87
CA TYR A 119 9.78 12.77 9.59
C TYR A 119 10.06 11.44 10.31
N PRO A 120 10.55 11.46 11.54
CA PRO A 120 10.89 10.23 12.27
C PRO A 120 9.71 9.29 12.52
N LYS A 121 8.49 9.83 12.64
CA LYS A 121 7.25 9.10 12.90
C LYS A 121 6.45 8.92 11.62
N LEU A 122 6.73 7.83 10.92
CA LEU A 122 6.05 7.48 9.68
C LEU A 122 5.15 6.26 9.87
N ILE A 123 3.97 6.33 9.25
CA ILE A 123 3.09 5.18 9.01
C ILE A 123 3.05 4.99 7.50
N LEU A 124 3.61 3.89 7.00
CA LEU A 124 3.53 3.51 5.60
C LEU A 124 2.49 2.40 5.45
N CYS A 125 1.38 2.70 4.80
CA CYS A 125 0.34 1.72 4.53
C CYS A 125 0.05 1.61 3.03
N GLY A 126 -0.40 0.43 2.61
CA GLY A 126 -0.80 0.23 1.23
C GLY A 126 -0.71 -1.20 0.74
N ASP A 127 -1.05 -1.34 -0.53
CA ASP A 127 -0.86 -2.58 -1.28
C ASP A 127 0.57 -2.60 -1.86
N TYR A 128 1.39 -3.49 -1.32
CA TYR A 128 2.79 -3.64 -1.76
C TYR A 128 2.93 -4.58 -2.96
N ASN A 129 1.87 -5.32 -3.29
CA ASN A 129 1.94 -6.35 -4.31
C ASN A 129 3.07 -7.37 -4.08
N ILE A 130 3.48 -7.58 -2.81
CA ILE A 130 4.54 -8.51 -2.39
C ILE A 130 4.09 -9.23 -1.11
N ALA A 131 4.12 -10.56 -1.11
CA ALA A 131 4.07 -11.37 0.09
C ALA A 131 5.50 -11.61 0.59
N HIS A 132 5.80 -11.27 1.87
CA HIS A 132 7.17 -11.24 2.37
C HIS A 132 7.74 -12.63 2.65
N LYS A 133 7.10 -13.36 3.56
CA LYS A 133 7.57 -14.68 4.02
C LYS A 133 6.63 -15.81 3.55
N GLU A 134 7.08 -17.03 3.71
CA GLU A 134 6.26 -18.21 3.35
C GLU A 134 4.94 -18.28 4.12
N ILE A 135 4.89 -17.69 5.31
CA ILE A 135 3.68 -17.58 6.13
C ILE A 135 2.66 -16.59 5.54
N ASP A 136 3.09 -15.70 4.65
CA ASP A 136 2.27 -14.63 4.05
C ASP A 136 1.59 -15.04 2.75
N ILE A 137 1.74 -16.30 2.34
CA ILE A 137 1.21 -16.76 1.06
C ILE A 137 0.71 -18.21 1.14
N HIS A 138 -0.41 -18.47 0.49
CA HIS A 138 -0.83 -19.85 0.22
C HIS A 138 0.07 -20.46 -0.87
N ASP A 139 0.51 -21.72 -0.64
CA ASP A 139 1.38 -22.45 -1.54
C ASP A 139 2.67 -21.72 -1.93
N PRO A 140 3.57 -21.46 -0.97
CA PRO A 140 4.83 -20.76 -1.24
C PRO A 140 5.74 -21.52 -2.23
N LYS A 141 5.62 -22.86 -2.28
CA LYS A 141 6.43 -23.67 -3.21
C LYS A 141 6.00 -23.49 -4.67
N GLY A 142 4.69 -23.49 -4.91
CA GLY A 142 4.13 -23.29 -6.25
C GLY A 142 4.33 -21.86 -6.78
N ASN A 143 4.44 -20.88 -5.88
CA ASN A 143 4.52 -19.47 -6.23
C ASN A 143 5.95 -18.87 -6.26
N LYS A 144 7.01 -19.67 -6.13
CA LYS A 144 8.41 -19.17 -6.11
C LYS A 144 8.84 -18.33 -7.30
N LYS A 145 8.13 -18.47 -8.43
CA LYS A 145 8.40 -17.75 -9.68
C LYS A 145 7.27 -16.78 -10.04
N SER A 146 6.34 -16.54 -9.12
CA SER A 146 5.23 -15.60 -9.34
C SER A 146 5.63 -14.20 -8.91
N SER A 147 5.32 -13.20 -9.74
CA SER A 147 5.41 -11.79 -9.32
C SER A 147 4.62 -11.57 -8.03
N GLY A 148 5.21 -10.83 -7.11
CA GLY A 148 4.70 -10.65 -5.75
C GLY A 148 5.25 -11.67 -4.74
N PHE A 149 6.02 -12.69 -5.21
CA PHE A 149 6.73 -13.63 -4.32
C PHE A 149 8.11 -14.04 -4.85
N LEU A 150 8.65 -13.25 -5.78
CA LEU A 150 10.00 -13.47 -6.31
C LEU A 150 11.06 -13.27 -5.21
N PRO A 151 12.20 -14.00 -5.30
CA PRO A 151 13.28 -13.83 -4.32
C PRO A 151 13.75 -12.39 -4.16
N GLU A 152 13.85 -11.65 -5.26
CA GLU A 152 14.28 -10.25 -5.31
C GLU A 152 13.30 -9.32 -4.57
N GLU A 153 12.00 -9.52 -4.77
CA GLU A 153 10.95 -8.75 -4.10
C GLU A 153 10.95 -9.00 -2.59
N ARG A 154 11.11 -10.25 -2.19
CA ARG A 154 11.20 -10.65 -0.78
C ARG A 154 12.48 -10.14 -0.11
N ALA A 155 13.61 -10.17 -0.82
CA ALA A 155 14.87 -9.61 -0.36
C ALA A 155 14.78 -8.08 -0.18
N TRP A 156 14.03 -7.39 -1.04
CA TRP A 156 13.75 -5.98 -0.87
C TRP A 156 13.00 -5.71 0.45
N LEU A 157 11.97 -6.49 0.77
CA LEU A 157 11.25 -6.38 2.06
C LEU A 157 12.14 -6.73 3.25
N ASP A 158 13.03 -7.74 3.14
CA ASP A 158 14.01 -8.04 4.18
C ASP A 158 14.91 -6.82 4.45
N ASN A 159 15.41 -6.17 3.40
CA ASN A 159 16.22 -4.96 3.52
C ASN A 159 15.42 -3.78 4.09
N PHE A 160 14.16 -3.63 3.67
CA PHE A 160 13.27 -2.58 4.16
C PHE A 160 13.04 -2.71 5.68
N PHE A 161 12.68 -3.89 6.18
CA PHE A 161 12.47 -4.12 7.61
C PHE A 161 13.75 -4.02 8.44
N ASN A 162 14.91 -4.31 7.86
CA ASN A 162 16.21 -4.11 8.52
C ASN A 162 16.59 -2.63 8.68
N ARG A 163 15.81 -1.69 8.18
CA ARG A 163 16.01 -0.24 8.25
C ARG A 163 15.04 0.46 9.21
N GLN A 164 14.82 -0.15 10.38
CA GLN A 164 13.98 0.45 11.43
C GLN A 164 12.50 0.63 11.02
N TRP A 165 11.98 -0.29 10.22
CA TRP A 165 10.57 -0.42 9.95
C TRP A 165 10.01 -1.65 10.64
N VAL A 166 8.81 -1.54 11.19
CA VAL A 166 8.10 -2.62 11.89
C VAL A 166 6.88 -3.02 11.07
N ASP A 167 6.77 -4.30 10.72
CA ASP A 167 5.54 -4.90 10.21
C ASP A 167 4.57 -5.05 11.39
N THR A 168 3.65 -4.11 11.54
CA THR A 168 2.75 -4.07 12.69
C THR A 168 1.86 -5.31 12.78
N PHE A 169 1.44 -5.85 11.63
CA PHE A 169 0.64 -7.08 11.65
C PHE A 169 1.45 -8.24 12.21
N ARG A 170 2.66 -8.48 11.71
CA ARG A 170 3.51 -9.59 12.17
C ARG A 170 4.09 -9.36 13.56
N PHE A 171 4.14 -8.12 14.03
CA PHE A 171 4.50 -7.83 15.41
C PHE A 171 3.47 -8.42 16.40
N PHE A 172 2.17 -8.32 16.08
CA PHE A 172 1.08 -8.81 16.94
C PHE A 172 0.59 -10.22 16.56
N HIS A 173 0.71 -10.63 15.30
CA HIS A 173 0.10 -11.85 14.74
C HIS A 173 1.13 -12.72 14.05
N GLN A 174 1.47 -13.84 14.69
CA GLN A 174 2.45 -14.80 14.17
C GLN A 174 1.79 -16.03 13.53
N GLU A 175 0.46 -16.07 13.48
CA GLU A 175 -0.31 -17.20 12.97
C GLU A 175 -0.25 -17.24 11.43
N PRO A 176 -0.16 -18.45 10.83
CA PRO A 176 -0.28 -18.63 9.40
C PRO A 176 -1.73 -18.37 8.91
N HIS A 177 -1.91 -18.35 7.61
CA HIS A 177 -3.20 -18.24 6.92
C HIS A 177 -3.98 -16.94 7.16
N CYS A 178 -3.29 -15.89 7.56
CA CYS A 178 -3.82 -14.54 7.66
C CYS A 178 -3.42 -13.77 6.39
N TYR A 179 -4.36 -13.61 5.49
CA TYR A 179 -4.14 -12.98 4.18
C TYR A 179 -4.99 -11.72 4.02
N SER A 180 -4.62 -10.85 3.09
CA SER A 180 -5.34 -9.62 2.78
C SER A 180 -5.90 -9.61 1.35
N TRP A 181 -5.43 -10.50 0.48
CA TRP A 181 -5.86 -10.59 -0.91
C TRP A 181 -6.13 -12.02 -1.35
N TRP A 182 -7.15 -12.21 -2.18
CA TRP A 182 -7.54 -13.49 -2.80
C TRP A 182 -7.86 -13.28 -4.27
N GLY A 183 -7.35 -14.17 -5.12
CA GLY A 183 -7.66 -14.14 -6.55
C GLY A 183 -9.17 -14.24 -6.81
N GLN A 184 -9.72 -13.26 -7.52
CA GLN A 184 -11.17 -13.12 -7.71
C GLN A 184 -11.72 -13.98 -8.86
N ARG A 185 -10.85 -14.61 -9.64
CA ARG A 185 -11.26 -15.38 -10.83
C ARG A 185 -12.16 -16.58 -10.51
N PHE A 186 -11.94 -17.20 -9.35
CA PHE A 186 -12.69 -18.37 -8.90
C PHE A 186 -13.13 -18.20 -7.44
N PRO A 187 -14.45 -18.24 -7.12
CA PRO A 187 -14.93 -18.11 -5.74
C PRO A 187 -14.31 -19.11 -4.76
N SER A 188 -13.94 -20.30 -5.23
CA SER A 188 -13.29 -21.34 -4.41
C SER A 188 -11.95 -20.89 -3.82
N VAL A 189 -11.30 -19.88 -4.38
CA VAL A 189 -10.00 -19.37 -3.88
C VAL A 189 -10.18 -18.72 -2.52
N SER A 190 -11.15 -17.81 -2.37
CA SER A 190 -11.43 -17.17 -1.09
C SER A 190 -12.10 -18.12 -0.10
N LEU A 191 -13.03 -18.97 -0.54
CA LEU A 191 -13.68 -19.97 0.30
C LEU A 191 -12.70 -20.97 0.93
N ASN A 192 -11.62 -21.32 0.22
CA ASN A 192 -10.56 -22.21 0.72
C ASN A 192 -9.36 -21.45 1.30
N ASN A 193 -9.49 -20.15 1.55
CA ASN A 193 -8.47 -19.27 2.07
C ASN A 193 -7.12 -19.38 1.34
N LYS A 194 -7.14 -19.45 0.01
CA LYS A 194 -5.93 -19.47 -0.83
C LYS A 194 -5.48 -18.05 -1.16
N GLY A 195 -5.02 -17.35 -0.14
CA GLY A 195 -4.73 -15.91 -0.20
C GLY A 195 -3.25 -15.57 -0.12
N TRP A 196 -3.00 -14.28 -0.22
CA TRP A 196 -1.71 -13.62 -0.07
C TRP A 196 -1.87 -12.43 0.87
N ARG A 197 -0.91 -12.20 1.75
CA ARG A 197 -0.82 -10.96 2.51
C ARG A 197 0.11 -10.01 1.75
N ILE A 198 -0.47 -9.06 1.07
CA ILE A 198 0.23 -8.08 0.24
C ILE A 198 -0.06 -6.65 0.65
N ASP A 199 -1.02 -6.45 1.55
CA ASP A 199 -1.34 -5.16 2.15
C ASP A 199 -0.68 -5.05 3.52
N TYR A 200 -0.06 -3.89 3.78
CA TYR A 200 0.72 -3.66 4.99
C TYR A 200 0.36 -2.33 5.64
N ILE A 201 0.50 -2.30 6.96
CA ILE A 201 0.64 -1.09 7.74
C ILE A 201 1.95 -1.24 8.50
N ASN A 202 2.94 -0.46 8.09
CA ASN A 202 4.26 -0.47 8.68
C ASN A 202 4.54 0.86 9.37
N VAL A 203 5.25 0.82 10.47
CA VAL A 203 5.62 2.03 11.21
C VAL A 203 7.13 2.10 11.40
N THR A 204 7.65 3.30 11.56
CA THR A 204 9.02 3.48 12.03
C THR A 204 9.11 3.14 13.51
N GLU A 205 10.30 2.69 13.98
CA GLU A 205 10.54 2.36 15.40
C GLU A 205 10.30 3.54 16.37
N ALA A 206 10.17 4.76 15.85
CA ALA A 206 9.87 5.95 16.65
C ALA A 206 8.36 6.08 17.03
N LEU A 207 7.51 5.22 16.47
CA LEU A 207 6.09 5.05 16.82
C LEU A 207 5.87 3.81 17.69
#